data_69b3b122243d71d4e46f1e0f07a55d8f
#
_entry.id   69b3b122243d71d4e46f1e0f07a55d8f
#
_cell.length_a   1.000
_cell.length_b   1.000
_cell.length_c   1.000
_cell.angle_alpha   90.00
_cell.angle_beta   90.00
_cell.angle_gamma   90.00
#
_symmetry.space_group_name_H-M   'P 1'
#
loop_
_entity.id
_entity.type
_entity.pdbx_description
1 polymer ?
#
loop_
_entity_poly.entity_id
_entity_poly.type
_entity_poly.pdbx_seq_one_letter_code
_entity_poly.pdbx_strand_id
1 'polypeptide(L)'
;MFDFSVFTTADAWISLVTLLFLEIVLGIDNIVFISITSNRLPKNQQHIGRILGLAGAFLSRVAFLSVASWLTHMTKPLFTIDLGFFAHGFSVRDIILFLGGAYLIYKGIDELRGVLALTEEKEEHDAKTTSKSARSISLFGAVVTIMVMDIVFSIDSVITAVGLSDHLIIMVLAVMLAIILMMFFIDVISDFINKHVEMKVLALVFICVIGCLLFVDSLGINSGIEVLDMHMEKLMVYFAMVFSVVLELIQMRRKANFEKWQKSLQDGFKEDAE
;
A
#
# COMPACT_ATOMS: atom_id res chain seq x y z
N MET A 1 -20.38 -20.42 -14.93
CA MET A 1 -20.06 -19.78 -13.67
C MET A 1 -18.63 -20.10 -13.24
N PHE A 2 -18.23 -21.27 -12.87
CA PHE A 2 -16.82 -21.65 -12.74
C PHE A 2 -16.54 -22.75 -13.79
N ASP A 3 -16.03 -22.33 -14.94
CA ASP A 3 -15.64 -23.23 -16.00
C ASP A 3 -14.14 -23.52 -15.90
N PHE A 4 -13.79 -24.69 -15.36
CA PHE A 4 -12.39 -25.10 -15.20
C PHE A 4 -11.75 -25.54 -16.54
N SER A 5 -12.52 -25.69 -17.61
CA SER A 5 -11.98 -25.99 -18.93
C SER A 5 -11.10 -24.85 -19.47
N VAL A 6 -11.26 -23.65 -18.96
CA VAL A 6 -10.46 -22.48 -19.30
C VAL A 6 -8.97 -22.72 -19.08
N PHE A 7 -8.58 -23.47 -18.05
CA PHE A 7 -7.17 -23.78 -17.76
C PHE A 7 -6.48 -24.70 -18.76
N THR A 8 -7.21 -25.20 -19.76
CA THR A 8 -6.63 -25.97 -20.88
C THR A 8 -6.00 -25.04 -21.94
N THR A 9 -6.27 -23.75 -21.92
CA THR A 9 -5.76 -22.77 -22.89
C THR A 9 -4.51 -22.06 -22.37
N ALA A 10 -3.56 -21.76 -23.26
CA ALA A 10 -2.35 -20.99 -22.91
C ALA A 10 -2.70 -19.55 -22.46
N ASP A 11 -3.72 -18.96 -23.09
CA ASP A 11 -4.16 -17.59 -22.79
C ASP A 11 -4.64 -17.43 -21.35
N ALA A 12 -5.28 -18.44 -20.78
CA ALA A 12 -5.71 -18.44 -19.38
C ALA A 12 -4.52 -18.36 -18.41
N TRP A 13 -3.44 -19.09 -18.70
CA TRP A 13 -2.22 -19.06 -17.87
C TRP A 13 -1.46 -17.74 -18.00
N ILE A 14 -1.40 -17.18 -19.22
CA ILE A 14 -0.80 -15.86 -19.45
C ILE A 14 -1.58 -14.80 -18.68
N SER A 15 -2.91 -14.80 -18.80
CA SER A 15 -3.77 -13.87 -18.03
C SER A 15 -3.60 -14.05 -16.52
N LEU A 16 -3.56 -15.29 -16.01
CA LEU A 16 -3.35 -15.56 -14.58
C LEU A 16 -2.02 -14.99 -14.09
N VAL A 17 -0.93 -15.26 -14.80
CA VAL A 17 0.40 -14.80 -14.41
C VAL A 17 0.48 -13.27 -14.50
N THR A 18 -0.07 -12.66 -15.54
CA THR A 18 -0.11 -11.21 -15.70
C THR A 18 -0.90 -10.55 -14.59
N LEU A 19 -2.12 -11.04 -14.31
CA LEU A 19 -2.95 -10.52 -13.23
C LEU A 19 -2.30 -10.72 -11.85
N LEU A 20 -1.70 -11.89 -11.59
CA LEU A 20 -0.97 -12.15 -10.35
C LEU A 20 0.18 -11.17 -10.17
N PHE A 21 0.96 -10.93 -11.23
CA PHE A 21 2.05 -9.96 -11.21
C PHE A 21 1.54 -8.54 -10.91
N LEU A 22 0.48 -8.11 -11.61
CA LEU A 22 -0.14 -6.82 -11.36
C LEU A 22 -0.67 -6.68 -9.93
N GLU A 23 -1.36 -7.71 -9.41
CA GLU A 23 -1.86 -7.72 -8.03
C GLU A 23 -0.74 -7.64 -6.98
N ILE A 24 0.41 -8.29 -7.24
CA ILE A 24 1.57 -8.19 -6.35
C ILE A 24 2.17 -6.78 -6.40
N VAL A 25 2.36 -6.23 -7.59
CA VAL A 25 2.95 -4.88 -7.77
C VAL A 25 2.04 -3.82 -7.16
N LEU A 26 0.73 -3.86 -7.46
CA LEU A 26 -0.27 -2.94 -6.94
C LEU A 26 -0.64 -3.20 -5.46
N GLY A 27 -0.19 -4.32 -4.88
CA GLY A 27 -0.46 -4.67 -3.50
C GLY A 27 0.64 -4.28 -2.51
N ILE A 28 1.76 -3.72 -2.98
CA ILE A 28 2.88 -3.33 -2.10
C ILE A 28 2.45 -2.23 -1.13
N ASP A 29 1.76 -1.22 -1.61
CA ASP A 29 1.18 -0.12 -0.82
C ASP A 29 0.13 -0.62 0.18
N ASN A 30 -0.67 -1.62 -0.20
CA ASN A 30 -1.61 -2.28 0.72
C ASN A 30 -0.87 -2.93 1.90
N ILE A 31 0.23 -3.65 1.65
CA ILE A 31 1.04 -4.27 2.72
C ILE A 31 1.57 -3.20 3.69
N VAL A 32 2.09 -2.10 3.15
CA VAL A 32 2.60 -0.97 3.95
C VAL A 32 1.48 -0.37 4.80
N PHE A 33 0.33 -0.09 4.20
CA PHE A 33 -0.84 0.46 4.89
C PHE A 33 -1.37 -0.47 5.98
N ILE A 34 -1.48 -1.78 5.70
CA ILE A 34 -1.90 -2.80 6.67
C ILE A 34 -0.91 -2.86 7.83
N SER A 35 0.40 -2.84 7.54
CA SER A 35 1.45 -2.83 8.56
C SER A 35 1.28 -1.63 9.50
N ILE A 36 1.19 -0.42 8.97
CA ILE A 36 1.07 0.81 9.77
C ILE A 36 -0.23 0.81 10.57
N THR A 37 -1.36 0.43 9.95
CA THR A 37 -2.66 0.39 10.63
C THR A 37 -2.69 -0.65 11.74
N SER A 38 -2.16 -1.85 11.51
CA SER A 38 -2.11 -2.92 12.51
C SER A 38 -1.19 -2.60 13.69
N ASN A 39 -0.15 -1.78 13.47
CA ASN A 39 0.77 -1.36 14.54
C ASN A 39 0.12 -0.48 15.61
N ARG A 40 -1.05 0.09 15.32
CA ARG A 40 -1.88 0.81 16.30
C ARG A 40 -2.67 -0.12 17.22
N LEU A 41 -2.69 -1.42 16.93
CA LEU A 41 -3.28 -2.45 17.78
C LEU A 41 -2.32 -2.81 18.91
N PRO A 42 -2.85 -3.31 20.06
CA PRO A 42 -2.05 -3.97 21.07
C PRO A 42 -1.20 -5.08 20.44
N LYS A 43 0.04 -5.27 20.93
CA LYS A 43 1.02 -6.20 20.32
C LYS A 43 0.48 -7.62 20.10
N ASN A 44 -0.33 -8.11 21.04
CA ASN A 44 -0.97 -9.43 20.97
C ASN A 44 -2.07 -9.54 19.91
N GLN A 45 -2.54 -8.42 19.35
CA GLN A 45 -3.60 -8.38 18.32
C GLN A 45 -3.08 -7.97 16.93
N GLN A 46 -1.84 -7.55 16.81
CA GLN A 46 -1.29 -7.04 15.55
C GLN A 46 -1.30 -8.10 14.44
N HIS A 47 -0.80 -9.30 14.74
CA HIS A 47 -0.80 -10.41 13.78
C HIS A 47 -2.22 -10.78 13.34
N ILE A 48 -3.14 -10.93 14.31
CA ILE A 48 -4.54 -11.24 14.02
C ILE A 48 -5.18 -10.13 13.20
N GLY A 49 -4.90 -8.87 13.51
CA GLY A 49 -5.39 -7.71 12.76
C GLY A 49 -4.92 -7.70 11.31
N ARG A 50 -3.67 -8.09 11.03
CA ARG A 50 -3.13 -8.22 9.68
C ARG A 50 -3.82 -9.34 8.90
N ILE A 51 -3.93 -10.52 9.48
CA ILE A 51 -4.58 -11.67 8.83
C ILE A 51 -6.06 -11.39 8.56
N LEU A 52 -6.80 -10.87 9.55
CA LEU A 52 -8.21 -10.53 9.37
C LEU A 52 -8.40 -9.39 8.37
N GLY A 53 -7.51 -8.41 8.36
CA GLY A 53 -7.50 -7.34 7.38
C GLY A 53 -7.32 -7.87 5.95
N LEU A 54 -6.32 -8.73 5.73
CA LEU A 54 -6.08 -9.36 4.42
C LEU A 54 -7.22 -10.30 3.99
N ALA A 55 -7.78 -11.07 4.93
CA ALA A 55 -8.92 -11.92 4.65
C ALA A 55 -10.16 -11.08 4.27
N GLY A 56 -10.39 -9.98 4.97
CA GLY A 56 -11.45 -9.03 4.65
C GLY A 56 -11.24 -8.37 3.29
N ALA A 57 -9.99 -7.98 2.98
CA ALA A 57 -9.59 -7.46 1.67
C ALA A 57 -9.87 -8.47 0.56
N PHE A 58 -9.54 -9.74 0.75
CA PHE A 58 -9.88 -10.80 -0.20
C PHE A 58 -11.38 -10.89 -0.46
N LEU A 59 -12.18 -10.92 0.60
CA LEU A 59 -13.64 -11.01 0.48
C LEU A 59 -14.22 -9.80 -0.24
N SER A 60 -13.75 -8.59 0.07
CA SER A 60 -14.20 -7.38 -0.62
C SER A 60 -13.86 -7.40 -2.11
N ARG A 61 -12.64 -7.83 -2.49
CA ARG A 61 -12.22 -7.96 -3.90
C ARG A 61 -13.03 -9.00 -4.67
N VAL A 62 -13.25 -10.16 -4.07
CA VAL A 62 -14.09 -11.20 -4.69
C VAL A 62 -15.52 -10.71 -4.89
N ALA A 63 -16.07 -9.97 -3.91
CA ALA A 63 -17.38 -9.34 -4.06
C ALA A 63 -17.39 -8.32 -5.21
N PHE A 64 -16.37 -7.46 -5.31
CA PHE A 64 -16.22 -6.50 -6.41
C PHE A 64 -16.12 -7.21 -7.77
N LEU A 65 -15.27 -8.21 -7.91
CA LEU A 65 -15.12 -8.99 -9.14
C LEU A 65 -16.42 -9.71 -9.53
N SER A 66 -17.17 -10.19 -8.53
CA SER A 66 -18.46 -10.86 -8.77
C SER A 66 -19.52 -9.90 -9.33
N VAL A 67 -19.37 -8.61 -9.09
CA VAL A 67 -20.24 -7.54 -9.60
C VAL A 67 -19.58 -6.80 -10.78
N ALA A 68 -18.71 -7.50 -11.51
CA ALA A 68 -17.91 -6.94 -12.61
C ALA A 68 -18.74 -6.16 -13.64
N SER A 69 -19.94 -6.64 -13.98
CA SER A 69 -20.88 -5.94 -14.86
C SER A 69 -21.31 -4.56 -14.30
N TRP A 70 -21.37 -4.41 -12.98
CA TRP A 70 -21.70 -3.13 -12.35
C TRP A 70 -20.50 -2.19 -12.31
N LEU A 71 -19.29 -2.71 -12.18
CA LEU A 71 -18.05 -1.93 -12.19
C LEU A 71 -17.84 -1.16 -13.51
N THR A 72 -18.20 -1.73 -14.63
CA THR A 72 -18.16 -1.03 -15.93
C THR A 72 -19.10 0.17 -15.97
N HIS A 73 -20.14 0.21 -15.11
CA HIS A 73 -21.03 1.35 -14.97
C HIS A 73 -20.48 2.40 -14.01
N MET A 74 -19.57 2.05 -13.10
CA MET A 74 -18.96 3.02 -12.18
C MET A 74 -18.04 4.03 -12.88
N THR A 75 -17.53 3.69 -14.05
CA THR A 75 -16.72 4.60 -14.89
C THR A 75 -17.55 5.53 -15.75
N LYS A 76 -18.88 5.31 -15.85
CA LYS A 76 -19.77 6.22 -16.59
C LYS A 76 -19.95 7.53 -15.84
N PRO A 77 -19.87 8.68 -16.53
CA PRO A 77 -20.03 9.97 -15.90
C PRO A 77 -21.44 10.14 -15.35
N LEU A 78 -21.55 10.53 -14.07
CA LEU A 78 -22.77 10.93 -13.42
C LEU A 78 -23.14 12.38 -13.79
N PHE A 79 -22.14 13.23 -13.88
CA PHE A 79 -22.26 14.61 -14.30
C PHE A 79 -20.94 15.06 -14.95
N THR A 80 -21.03 16.04 -15.84
CA THR A 80 -19.87 16.60 -16.54
C THR A 80 -19.70 18.04 -16.12
N ILE A 81 -18.48 18.43 -15.74
CA ILE A 81 -18.10 19.83 -15.54
C ILE A 81 -17.31 20.26 -16.76
N ASP A 82 -17.82 21.26 -17.46
CA ASP A 82 -17.14 21.88 -18.60
C ASP A 82 -16.94 23.38 -18.30
N LEU A 83 -15.67 23.75 -18.09
CA LEU A 83 -15.24 25.12 -17.82
C LEU A 83 -14.52 25.74 -19.02
N GLY A 84 -14.58 25.11 -20.20
CA GLY A 84 -13.93 25.54 -21.41
C GLY A 84 -12.44 25.19 -21.50
N PHE A 85 -11.68 25.34 -20.42
CA PHE A 85 -10.28 24.90 -20.31
C PHE A 85 -10.13 23.55 -19.59
N PHE A 86 -11.18 23.07 -18.95
CA PHE A 86 -11.24 21.80 -18.23
C PHE A 86 -12.62 21.18 -18.43
N ALA A 87 -12.64 20.01 -19.06
CA ALA A 87 -13.86 19.23 -19.25
C ALA A 87 -13.62 17.82 -18.70
N HIS A 88 -14.33 17.46 -17.63
CA HIS A 88 -14.26 16.12 -17.03
C HIS A 88 -15.64 15.60 -16.65
N GLY A 89 -15.88 14.32 -16.96
CA GLY A 89 -17.08 13.61 -16.59
C GLY A 89 -16.88 12.84 -15.30
N PHE A 90 -17.38 13.35 -14.19
CA PHE A 90 -17.23 12.71 -12.88
C PHE A 90 -18.08 11.45 -12.77
N SER A 91 -17.43 10.34 -12.46
CA SER A 91 -18.01 9.02 -12.25
C SER A 91 -18.07 8.65 -10.76
N VAL A 92 -18.73 7.53 -10.43
CA VAL A 92 -18.69 6.96 -9.06
C VAL A 92 -17.27 6.60 -8.67
N ARG A 93 -16.46 6.05 -9.61
CA ARG A 93 -15.04 5.75 -9.42
C ARG A 93 -14.30 7.00 -8.94
N ASP A 94 -14.47 8.13 -9.62
CA ASP A 94 -13.75 9.36 -9.31
C ASP A 94 -14.11 9.89 -7.90
N ILE A 95 -15.37 9.79 -7.50
CA ILE A 95 -15.79 10.17 -6.14
C ILE A 95 -15.10 9.30 -5.08
N ILE A 96 -15.02 7.98 -5.30
CA ILE A 96 -14.38 7.08 -4.35
C ILE A 96 -12.87 7.34 -4.29
N LEU A 97 -12.20 7.55 -5.44
CA LEU A 97 -10.77 7.89 -5.50
C LEU A 97 -10.48 9.23 -4.83
N PHE A 98 -11.35 10.23 -5.01
CA PHE A 98 -11.24 11.54 -4.36
C PHE A 98 -11.28 11.41 -2.83
N LEU A 99 -12.31 10.76 -2.31
CA LEU A 99 -12.49 10.58 -0.86
C LEU A 99 -11.36 9.70 -0.26
N GLY A 100 -11.00 8.63 -0.95
CA GLY A 100 -9.92 7.73 -0.53
C GLY A 100 -8.56 8.41 -0.56
N GLY A 101 -8.24 9.14 -1.62
CA GLY A 101 -7.01 9.92 -1.75
C GLY A 101 -6.90 10.99 -0.66
N ALA A 102 -7.97 11.76 -0.43
CA ALA A 102 -8.03 12.75 0.64
C ALA A 102 -7.83 12.13 2.04
N TYR A 103 -8.44 10.96 2.29
CA TYR A 103 -8.27 10.22 3.54
C TYR A 103 -6.82 9.74 3.71
N LEU A 104 -6.18 9.21 2.66
CA LEU A 104 -4.79 8.76 2.71
C LEU A 104 -3.81 9.90 3.01
N ILE A 105 -4.00 11.05 2.37
CA ILE A 105 -3.19 12.25 2.62
C ILE A 105 -3.35 12.66 4.09
N TYR A 106 -4.58 12.80 4.56
CA TYR A 106 -4.86 13.16 5.95
C TYR A 106 -4.19 12.17 6.91
N LYS A 107 -4.39 10.87 6.68
CA LYS A 107 -3.90 9.80 7.54
C LYS A 107 -2.38 9.68 7.51
N GLY A 108 -1.77 9.77 6.33
CA GLY A 108 -0.33 9.74 6.17
C GLY A 108 0.35 10.91 6.89
N ILE A 109 -0.21 12.13 6.79
CA ILE A 109 0.30 13.31 7.50
C ILE A 109 0.13 13.17 9.02
N ASP A 110 -1.02 12.69 9.50
CA ASP A 110 -1.29 12.48 10.93
C ASP A 110 -0.27 11.51 11.55
N GLU A 111 -0.01 10.38 10.88
CA GLU A 111 1.01 9.41 11.32
C GLU A 111 2.43 9.96 11.23
N LEU A 112 2.75 10.67 10.16
CA LEU A 112 4.07 11.25 9.97
C LEU A 112 4.39 12.27 11.06
N ARG A 113 3.43 13.14 11.41
CA ARG A 113 3.57 14.07 12.53
C ARG A 113 3.81 13.34 13.86
N GLY A 114 3.09 12.23 14.09
CA GLY A 114 3.29 11.40 15.28
C GLY A 114 4.70 10.79 15.37
N VAL A 115 5.25 10.33 14.25
CA VAL A 115 6.60 9.78 14.20
C VAL A 115 7.66 10.87 14.43
N LEU A 116 7.51 12.04 13.80
CA LEU A 116 8.45 13.16 13.94
C LEU A 116 8.44 13.74 15.35
N ALA A 117 7.26 13.96 15.94
CA ALA A 117 7.15 14.47 17.33
C ALA A 117 7.81 13.54 18.35
N LEU A 118 7.68 12.21 18.19
CA LEU A 118 8.36 11.24 19.06
C LEU A 118 9.88 11.23 18.89
N THR A 119 10.38 11.66 17.74
CA THR A 119 11.83 11.77 17.49
C THR A 119 12.38 13.01 18.17
N GLU A 120 11.70 14.15 18.12
CA GLU A 120 12.07 15.38 18.81
C GLU A 120 12.05 15.22 20.34
N GLU A 121 11.02 14.56 20.91
CA GLU A 121 10.96 14.28 22.36
C GLU A 121 12.08 13.35 22.85
N LYS A 122 12.59 12.44 21.99
CA LYS A 122 13.74 11.59 22.35
C LYS A 122 15.07 12.33 22.34
N GLU A 123 15.22 13.34 21.51
CA GLU A 123 16.43 14.18 21.49
C GLU A 123 16.45 15.17 22.67
N GLU A 124 15.29 15.60 23.20
CA GLU A 124 15.20 16.55 24.33
C GLU A 124 15.13 15.89 25.71
N HIS A 125 14.79 14.61 25.84
CA HIS A 125 14.54 13.95 27.12
C HIS A 125 15.25 12.60 27.30
N ASP A 126 16.48 12.67 27.74
CA ASP A 126 17.12 11.62 28.58
C ASP A 126 16.63 11.67 30.03
N ALA A 127 15.51 12.32 30.33
CA ALA A 127 14.94 12.42 31.68
C ALA A 127 13.41 12.54 31.65
N LYS A 128 12.77 11.42 32.01
CA LYS A 128 11.43 11.31 32.62
C LYS A 128 10.18 11.50 31.73
N THR A 129 9.44 10.43 31.69
CA THR A 129 8.00 10.28 31.81
C THR A 129 7.12 10.28 30.57
N THR A 130 6.43 9.16 30.46
CA THR A 130 5.10 8.95 29.88
C THR A 130 4.97 9.20 28.38
N SER A 131 5.14 8.07 27.67
CA SER A 131 4.58 7.91 26.34
C SER A 131 3.11 8.36 26.32
N LYS A 132 2.80 9.46 25.65
CA LYS A 132 1.45 9.68 25.13
C LYS A 132 1.17 8.51 24.20
N SER A 133 0.42 7.54 24.71
CA SER A 133 -0.06 6.36 24.00
C SER A 133 -0.58 6.80 22.64
N ALA A 134 0.07 6.36 21.57
CA ALA A 134 -0.50 6.42 20.24
C ALA A 134 -1.93 5.87 20.38
N ARG A 135 -2.95 6.61 19.90
CA ARG A 135 -4.35 6.23 20.05
C ARG A 135 -4.53 4.80 19.57
N SER A 136 -4.65 3.86 20.51
CA SER A 136 -4.92 2.46 20.20
C SER A 136 -6.31 2.40 19.56
N ILE A 137 -6.39 1.73 18.44
CA ILE A 137 -7.67 1.46 17.76
C ILE A 137 -8.17 0.07 18.17
N SER A 138 -9.47 -0.16 18.09
CA SER A 138 -10.00 -1.49 18.29
C SER A 138 -9.65 -2.41 17.12
N LEU A 139 -9.56 -3.73 17.38
CA LEU A 139 -9.33 -4.72 16.32
C LEU A 139 -10.33 -4.59 15.18
N PHE A 140 -11.62 -4.45 15.52
CA PHE A 140 -12.68 -4.24 14.53
C PHE A 140 -12.44 -2.96 13.72
N GLY A 141 -12.10 -1.84 14.37
CA GLY A 141 -11.80 -0.59 13.70
C GLY A 141 -10.59 -0.69 12.75
N ALA A 142 -9.53 -1.42 13.14
CA ALA A 142 -8.39 -1.68 12.28
C ALA A 142 -8.79 -2.48 11.04
N VAL A 143 -9.50 -3.61 11.22
CA VAL A 143 -9.95 -4.48 10.13
C VAL A 143 -10.85 -3.71 9.15
N VAL A 144 -11.83 -2.97 9.65
CA VAL A 144 -12.72 -2.17 8.79
C VAL A 144 -11.93 -1.10 8.03
N THR A 145 -10.99 -0.42 8.68
CA THR A 145 -10.13 0.57 8.01
C THR A 145 -9.32 -0.07 6.89
N ILE A 146 -8.73 -1.25 7.14
CA ILE A 146 -7.97 -1.99 6.13
C ILE A 146 -8.87 -2.38 4.96
N MET A 147 -10.06 -2.93 5.23
CA MET A 147 -11.01 -3.32 4.18
C MET A 147 -11.46 -2.14 3.32
N VAL A 148 -11.83 -1.03 3.95
CA VAL A 148 -12.28 0.18 3.23
C VAL A 148 -11.15 0.71 2.34
N MET A 149 -9.93 0.75 2.84
CA MET A 149 -8.79 1.23 2.05
C MET A 149 -8.40 0.24 0.96
N ASP A 150 -8.50 -1.06 1.21
CA ASP A 150 -8.28 -2.05 0.14
C ASP A 150 -9.28 -1.87 -1.01
N ILE A 151 -10.54 -1.56 -0.72
CA ILE A 151 -11.53 -1.22 -1.75
C ILE A 151 -11.06 -0.02 -2.59
N VAL A 152 -10.58 1.05 -1.95
CA VAL A 152 -10.10 2.24 -2.65
C VAL A 152 -8.91 1.91 -3.55
N PHE A 153 -7.92 1.18 -3.04
CA PHE A 153 -6.73 0.79 -3.82
C PHE A 153 -7.05 -0.22 -4.94
N SER A 154 -8.05 -1.08 -4.72
CA SER A 154 -8.36 -2.17 -5.64
C SER A 154 -9.30 -1.78 -6.78
N ILE A 155 -9.91 -0.59 -6.77
CA ILE A 155 -10.84 -0.19 -7.84
C ILE A 155 -10.16 -0.28 -9.20
N ASP A 156 -8.97 0.27 -9.33
CA ASP A 156 -8.25 0.29 -10.61
C ASP A 156 -7.75 -1.10 -11.01
N SER A 157 -7.22 -1.89 -10.05
CA SER A 157 -6.77 -3.26 -10.33
C SER A 157 -7.92 -4.16 -10.74
N VAL A 158 -9.09 -4.02 -10.12
CA VAL A 158 -10.29 -4.79 -10.48
C VAL A 158 -10.82 -4.38 -11.86
N ILE A 159 -10.86 -3.07 -12.19
CA ILE A 159 -11.25 -2.60 -13.53
C ILE A 159 -10.28 -3.15 -14.58
N THR A 160 -8.96 -3.08 -14.32
CA THR A 160 -7.93 -3.64 -15.19
C THR A 160 -8.06 -5.14 -15.34
N ALA A 161 -8.32 -5.87 -14.24
CA ALA A 161 -8.53 -7.32 -14.29
C ALA A 161 -9.72 -7.73 -15.17
N VAL A 162 -10.82 -6.98 -15.09
CA VAL A 162 -11.99 -7.17 -15.94
C VAL A 162 -11.69 -6.87 -17.42
N GLY A 163 -10.78 -5.94 -17.70
CA GLY A 163 -10.32 -5.64 -19.05
C GLY A 163 -9.39 -6.71 -19.63
N LEU A 164 -8.58 -7.37 -18.77
CA LEU A 164 -7.58 -8.37 -19.18
C LEU A 164 -8.12 -9.80 -19.28
N SER A 165 -9.23 -10.11 -18.64
CA SER A 165 -9.78 -11.46 -18.61
C SER A 165 -11.29 -11.45 -18.53
N ASP A 166 -11.94 -12.23 -19.41
CA ASP A 166 -13.38 -12.48 -19.36
C ASP A 166 -13.77 -13.55 -18.32
N HIS A 167 -12.78 -14.19 -17.69
CA HIS A 167 -12.98 -15.33 -16.82
C HIS A 167 -12.82 -14.96 -15.34
N LEU A 168 -13.94 -14.81 -14.64
CA LEU A 168 -13.98 -14.51 -13.19
C LEU A 168 -13.09 -15.45 -12.36
N ILE A 169 -13.03 -16.74 -12.71
CA ILE A 169 -12.22 -17.71 -11.98
C ILE A 169 -10.72 -17.40 -12.03
N ILE A 170 -10.21 -16.89 -13.15
CA ILE A 170 -8.81 -16.50 -13.32
C ILE A 170 -8.51 -15.29 -12.45
N MET A 171 -9.39 -14.27 -12.47
CA MET A 171 -9.26 -13.08 -11.65
C MET A 171 -9.27 -13.41 -10.15
N VAL A 172 -10.23 -14.21 -9.70
CA VAL A 172 -10.33 -14.63 -8.29
C VAL A 172 -9.10 -15.43 -7.85
N LEU A 173 -8.59 -16.33 -8.72
CA LEU A 173 -7.37 -17.08 -8.43
C LEU A 173 -6.13 -16.18 -8.35
N ALA A 174 -5.98 -15.22 -9.24
CA ALA A 174 -4.87 -14.27 -9.20
C ALA A 174 -4.86 -13.47 -7.88
N VAL A 175 -6.00 -12.90 -7.49
CA VAL A 175 -6.17 -12.19 -6.24
C VAL A 175 -5.91 -13.09 -5.03
N MET A 176 -6.44 -14.32 -5.04
CA MET A 176 -6.23 -15.27 -3.95
C MET A 176 -4.76 -15.62 -3.78
N LEU A 177 -4.05 -15.92 -4.87
CA LEU A 177 -2.62 -16.24 -4.84
C LEU A 177 -1.79 -15.04 -4.38
N ALA A 178 -2.10 -13.83 -4.84
CA ALA A 178 -1.43 -12.61 -4.39
C ALA A 178 -1.60 -12.39 -2.89
N ILE A 179 -2.81 -12.51 -2.36
CA ILE A 179 -3.09 -12.32 -0.93
C ILE A 179 -2.44 -13.42 -0.09
N ILE A 180 -2.44 -14.67 -0.52
CA ILE A 180 -1.70 -15.75 0.15
C ILE A 180 -0.21 -15.39 0.22
N LEU A 181 0.37 -14.94 -0.88
CA LEU A 181 1.77 -14.50 -0.91
C LEU A 181 2.00 -13.34 0.07
N MET A 182 1.12 -12.34 0.07
CA MET A 182 1.19 -11.21 1.01
C MET A 182 1.10 -11.68 2.47
N MET A 183 0.25 -12.65 2.80
CA MET A 183 0.14 -13.20 4.15
C MET A 183 1.45 -13.82 4.64
N PHE A 184 2.23 -14.45 3.77
CA PHE A 184 3.54 -14.99 4.16
C PHE A 184 4.56 -13.90 4.49
N PHE A 185 4.50 -12.76 3.81
CA PHE A 185 5.50 -11.70 3.95
C PHE A 185 5.08 -10.57 4.88
N ILE A 186 3.79 -10.43 5.21
CA ILE A 186 3.27 -9.27 5.95
C ILE A 186 3.94 -9.07 7.31
N ASP A 187 4.20 -10.14 8.06
CA ASP A 187 4.83 -10.03 9.37
C ASP A 187 6.30 -9.63 9.25
N VAL A 188 7.03 -10.21 8.28
CA VAL A 188 8.44 -9.88 8.03
C VAL A 188 8.59 -8.42 7.61
N ILE A 189 7.72 -7.96 6.70
CA ILE A 189 7.72 -6.58 6.20
C ILE A 189 7.32 -5.62 7.32
N SER A 190 6.29 -5.97 8.09
CA SER A 190 5.81 -5.16 9.21
C SER A 190 6.87 -5.01 10.30
N ASP A 191 7.54 -6.09 10.67
CA ASP A 191 8.60 -6.08 11.67
C ASP A 191 9.82 -5.28 11.19
N PHE A 192 10.13 -5.38 9.89
CA PHE A 192 11.19 -4.61 9.27
C PHE A 192 10.89 -3.10 9.32
N ILE A 193 9.69 -2.68 8.91
CA ILE A 193 9.24 -1.28 8.98
C ILE A 193 9.25 -0.77 10.43
N ASN A 194 8.86 -1.60 11.38
CA ASN A 194 8.82 -1.22 12.80
C ASN A 194 10.21 -1.06 13.43
N LYS A 195 11.18 -1.85 12.99
CA LYS A 195 12.56 -1.78 13.50
C LYS A 195 13.34 -0.59 12.94
N HIS A 196 12.93 -0.06 11.79
CA HIS A 196 13.65 0.99 11.09
C HIS A 196 12.74 2.21 10.91
N VAL A 197 12.98 3.25 11.71
CA VAL A 197 12.17 4.49 11.68
C VAL A 197 12.25 5.16 10.32
N GLU A 198 13.40 5.12 9.68
CA GLU A 198 13.63 5.66 8.34
C GLU A 198 12.69 5.01 7.31
N MET A 199 12.58 3.66 7.37
CA MET A 199 11.65 2.90 6.51
C MET A 199 10.19 3.23 6.80
N LYS A 200 9.84 3.47 8.07
CA LYS A 200 8.49 3.87 8.45
C LYS A 200 8.14 5.26 7.90
N VAL A 201 9.06 6.22 8.01
CA VAL A 201 8.87 7.56 7.44
C VAL A 201 8.74 7.50 5.93
N LEU A 202 9.63 6.74 5.26
CA LEU A 202 9.58 6.54 3.82
C LEU A 202 8.22 5.97 3.38
N ALA A 203 7.75 4.91 4.06
CA ALA A 203 6.47 4.28 3.80
C ALA A 203 5.28 5.25 3.96
N LEU A 204 5.30 6.09 5.01
CA LEU A 204 4.26 7.11 5.24
C LEU A 204 4.26 8.20 4.17
N VAL A 205 5.43 8.64 3.72
CA VAL A 205 5.55 9.59 2.60
C VAL A 205 4.95 8.99 1.33
N PHE A 206 5.23 7.71 1.03
CA PHE A 206 4.62 7.06 -0.13
C PHE A 206 3.10 6.92 -0.03
N ILE A 207 2.54 6.66 1.15
CA ILE A 207 1.08 6.69 1.36
C ILE A 207 0.51 8.08 1.01
N CYS A 208 1.19 9.16 1.41
CA CYS A 208 0.78 10.51 1.04
C CYS A 208 0.87 10.73 -0.48
N VAL A 209 1.95 10.28 -1.12
CA VAL A 209 2.13 10.40 -2.58
C VAL A 209 1.07 9.63 -3.34
N ILE A 210 0.76 8.39 -2.93
CA ILE A 210 -0.33 7.60 -3.51
C ILE A 210 -1.67 8.29 -3.29
N GLY A 211 -1.91 8.83 -2.10
CA GLY A 211 -3.10 9.63 -1.82
C GLY A 211 -3.25 10.83 -2.77
N CYS A 212 -2.16 11.57 -3.02
CA CYS A 212 -2.14 12.67 -3.98
C CYS A 212 -2.40 12.18 -5.41
N LEU A 213 -1.82 11.05 -5.80
CA LEU A 213 -2.01 10.45 -7.12
C LEU A 213 -3.49 10.08 -7.34
N LEU A 214 -4.12 9.38 -6.38
CA LEU A 214 -5.53 9.02 -6.46
C LEU A 214 -6.44 10.27 -6.49
N PHE A 215 -6.07 11.30 -5.70
CA PHE A 215 -6.80 12.57 -5.69
C PHE A 215 -6.73 13.28 -7.04
N VAL A 216 -5.57 13.33 -7.68
CA VAL A 216 -5.35 13.95 -9.00
C VAL A 216 -6.02 13.12 -10.11
N ASP A 217 -5.91 11.78 -10.04
CA ASP A 217 -6.57 10.85 -10.98
C ASP A 217 -8.11 11.04 -10.94
N SER A 218 -8.69 11.22 -9.75
CA SER A 218 -10.12 11.48 -9.57
C SER A 218 -10.62 12.76 -10.23
N LEU A 219 -9.72 13.72 -10.48
CA LEU A 219 -10.02 14.96 -11.21
C LEU A 219 -9.84 14.80 -12.74
N GLY A 220 -9.51 13.61 -13.22
CA GLY A 220 -9.25 13.37 -14.64
C GLY A 220 -7.96 14.01 -15.16
N ILE A 221 -7.06 14.42 -14.25
CA ILE A 221 -5.78 15.02 -14.62
C ILE A 221 -4.76 13.89 -14.74
N ASN A 222 -4.54 13.42 -15.96
CA ASN A 222 -3.54 12.41 -16.29
C ASN A 222 -2.80 12.76 -17.57
N SER A 223 -1.65 12.14 -17.82
CA SER A 223 -0.86 12.38 -19.03
C SER A 223 -1.49 11.80 -20.30
N GLY A 224 -2.50 10.94 -20.17
CA GLY A 224 -3.05 10.16 -21.27
C GLY A 224 -2.09 9.10 -21.83
N ILE A 225 -0.93 8.90 -21.18
CA ILE A 225 0.06 7.90 -21.59
C ILE A 225 -0.10 6.66 -20.73
N GLU A 226 -0.39 5.53 -21.37
CA GLU A 226 -0.50 4.24 -20.72
C GLU A 226 0.67 3.33 -21.13
N VAL A 227 1.26 2.68 -20.13
CA VAL A 227 2.32 1.69 -20.29
C VAL A 227 1.97 0.50 -19.43
N LEU A 228 1.91 -0.69 -20.01
CA LEU A 228 1.49 -1.92 -19.34
C LEU A 228 0.10 -1.81 -18.69
N ASP A 229 -0.86 -1.21 -19.38
CA ASP A 229 -2.23 -0.95 -18.91
C ASP A 229 -2.30 -0.11 -17.62
N MET A 230 -1.26 0.65 -17.33
CA MET A 230 -1.19 1.60 -16.22
C MET A 230 -0.84 3.01 -16.72
N HIS A 231 -1.43 4.02 -16.11
CA HIS A 231 -1.05 5.39 -16.36
C HIS A 231 0.42 5.63 -15.98
N MET A 232 1.14 6.36 -16.80
CA MET A 232 2.58 6.67 -16.64
C MET A 232 2.89 7.22 -15.25
N GLU A 233 2.00 8.04 -14.69
CA GLU A 233 2.16 8.65 -13.36
C GLU A 233 2.27 7.59 -12.26
N LYS A 234 1.45 6.53 -12.31
CA LYS A 234 1.48 5.42 -11.36
C LYS A 234 2.79 4.65 -11.48
N LEU A 235 3.21 4.36 -12.71
CA LEU A 235 4.47 3.68 -12.96
C LEU A 235 5.67 4.47 -12.44
N MET A 236 5.69 5.79 -12.61
CA MET A 236 6.73 6.68 -12.09
C MET A 236 6.77 6.68 -10.56
N VAL A 237 5.62 6.68 -9.89
CA VAL A 237 5.54 6.61 -8.41
C VAL A 237 6.06 5.25 -7.92
N TYR A 238 5.68 4.14 -8.55
CA TYR A 238 6.19 2.82 -8.17
C TYR A 238 7.69 2.69 -8.40
N PHE A 239 8.20 3.21 -9.52
CA PHE A 239 9.64 3.26 -9.76
C PHE A 239 10.36 4.09 -8.68
N ALA A 240 9.86 5.27 -8.36
CA ALA A 240 10.43 6.13 -7.31
C ALA A 240 10.40 5.43 -5.94
N MET A 241 9.34 4.68 -5.63
CA MET A 241 9.22 3.90 -4.39
C MET A 241 10.30 2.82 -4.33
N VAL A 242 10.40 1.98 -5.35
CA VAL A 242 11.42 0.91 -5.39
C VAL A 242 12.83 1.51 -5.30
N PHE A 243 13.09 2.57 -6.07
CA PHE A 243 14.38 3.27 -6.05
C PHE A 243 14.72 3.81 -4.66
N SER A 244 13.76 4.46 -3.98
CA SER A 244 13.95 5.01 -2.63
C SER A 244 14.18 3.91 -1.60
N VAL A 245 13.45 2.79 -1.67
CA VAL A 245 13.68 1.63 -0.79
C VAL A 245 15.09 1.06 -0.98
N VAL A 246 15.54 0.93 -2.22
CA VAL A 246 16.90 0.45 -2.52
C VAL A 246 17.95 1.42 -1.95
N LEU A 247 17.77 2.72 -2.13
CA LEU A 247 18.68 3.73 -1.58
C LEU A 247 18.74 3.64 -0.05
N GLU A 248 17.58 3.51 0.61
CA GLU A 248 17.52 3.42 2.07
C GLU A 248 18.21 2.15 2.58
N LEU A 249 18.03 1.01 1.92
CA LEU A 249 18.74 -0.23 2.26
C LEU A 249 20.26 -0.08 2.14
N ILE A 250 20.73 0.63 1.12
CA ILE A 250 22.17 0.94 0.93
C ILE A 250 22.67 1.83 2.08
N GLN A 251 21.92 2.87 2.45
CA GLN A 251 22.28 3.79 3.54
C GLN A 251 22.32 3.09 4.89
N MET A 252 21.33 2.23 5.18
CA MET A 252 21.29 1.42 6.40
C MET A 252 22.50 0.47 6.49
N ARG A 253 22.86 -0.17 5.38
CA ARG A 253 24.05 -1.04 5.33
C ARG A 253 25.34 -0.25 5.55
N ARG A 254 25.44 0.96 4.98
CA ARG A 254 26.57 1.87 5.21
C ARG A 254 26.68 2.28 6.68
N LYS A 255 25.55 2.65 7.31
CA LYS A 255 25.49 3.06 8.73
C LYS A 255 25.93 1.90 9.64
N ALA A 256 25.42 0.69 9.41
CA ALA A 256 25.81 -0.50 10.17
C ALA A 256 27.30 -0.83 10.03
N ASN A 257 27.89 -0.66 8.83
CA ASN A 257 29.31 -0.88 8.60
C ASN A 257 30.16 0.18 9.29
N PHE A 258 29.71 1.45 9.32
CA PHE A 258 30.38 2.55 10.00
C PHE A 258 30.39 2.36 11.52
N GLU A 259 29.28 1.93 12.10
CA GLU A 259 29.19 1.59 13.52
C GLU A 259 30.14 0.44 13.93
N LYS A 260 30.23 -0.59 13.09
CA LYS A 260 31.20 -1.69 13.31
C LYS A 260 32.64 -1.19 13.28
N TRP A 261 32.96 -0.32 12.32
CA TRP A 261 34.28 0.27 12.22
C TRP A 261 34.63 1.15 13.42
N GLN A 262 33.70 1.98 13.89
CA GLN A 262 33.88 2.78 15.10
C GLN A 262 34.14 1.91 16.34
N LYS A 263 33.37 0.81 16.51
CA LYS A 263 33.60 -0.14 17.61
C LYS A 263 34.99 -0.77 17.55
N SER A 264 35.42 -1.20 16.37
CA SER A 264 36.76 -1.80 16.21
C SER A 264 37.89 -0.85 16.55
N LEU A 265 37.71 0.46 16.27
CA LEU A 265 38.67 1.49 16.69
C LEU A 265 38.69 1.66 18.22
N GLN A 266 37.52 1.70 18.87
CA GLN A 266 37.43 1.83 20.33
C GLN A 266 38.02 0.63 21.06
N ASP A 267 37.83 -0.57 20.54
CA ASP A 267 38.40 -1.79 21.12
C ASP A 267 39.91 -1.84 20.93
N GLY A 268 40.45 -1.43 19.76
CA GLY A 268 41.89 -1.31 19.53
C GLY A 268 42.58 -0.29 20.47
N PHE A 269 41.95 0.87 20.71
CA PHE A 269 42.49 1.85 21.66
C PHE A 269 42.50 1.37 23.13
N LYS A 270 41.66 0.42 23.49
CA LYS A 270 41.65 -0.18 24.84
C LYS A 270 42.76 -1.22 25.01
N GLU A 271 43.02 -2.02 23.96
CA GLU A 271 44.11 -3.00 23.96
C GLU A 271 45.50 -2.33 24.01
N ASP A 272 45.68 -1.15 23.38
CA ASP A 272 46.92 -0.41 23.41
C ASP A 272 47.17 0.36 24.74
N ALA A 273 46.15 0.45 25.62
CA ALA A 273 46.21 1.17 26.90
C ALA A 273 46.41 0.25 28.12
N GLU A 274 46.36 -1.09 27.96
CA GLU A 274 46.69 -2.11 28.95
C GLU A 274 48.11 -2.64 28.73
#